data_f988f82dfafd7542af36feb6b0278e7b
#
_entry.id   f988f82dfafd7542af36feb6b0278e7b
#
_cell.length_a   1.000
_cell.length_b   1.000
_cell.length_c   1.000
_cell.angle_alpha   90.00
_cell.angle_beta   90.00
_cell.angle_gamma   90.00
#
_symmetry.space_group_name_H-M   'P 1'
#
loop_
_entity.id
_entity.type
_entity.pdbx_description
1 polymer ?
#
loop_
_entity_poly.entity_id
_entity_poly.type
_entity_poly.pdbx_seq_one_letter_code
_entity_poly.pdbx_strand_id
1 'polypeptide(L)'
;MSGVYLAEKLRGNHKVTMIESRPERADYVAARMPDVRVMCGDGCEPSVLDRAGVAQADLIAALTGDDEDNLVVSFLSKTTLQVPMVFARTNHPKNEWLFTKAWGVDVAVSTANIIYSLIEKEVSLGDVIALMRLSVENMVIDEVNLPSDAEAVGKTIAELDMPERARIMAIISSGEVVVPQGSTVLHAEDELLILSECGAEMDLRRALGVHTEPR
;
A
#
# COMPACT_ATOMS: atom_id res chain seq x y z
N MET A 1 -14.51 6.57 -9.99
CA MET A 1 -13.45 7.31 -10.73
C MET A 1 -12.11 6.59 -10.73
N SER A 2 -11.71 5.93 -9.67
CA SER A 2 -10.40 5.24 -9.55
C SER A 2 -10.16 4.17 -10.61
N GLY A 3 -11.14 3.31 -10.92
CA GLY A 3 -10.98 2.25 -11.92
C GLY A 3 -10.73 2.76 -13.34
N VAL A 4 -11.41 3.84 -13.77
CA VAL A 4 -11.20 4.45 -15.08
C VAL A 4 -9.80 5.01 -15.21
N TYR A 5 -9.34 5.73 -14.18
CA TYR A 5 -7.98 6.28 -14.16
C TYR A 5 -6.91 5.19 -14.19
N LEU A 6 -7.12 4.12 -13.39
CA LEU A 6 -6.20 2.98 -13.39
C LEU A 6 -6.14 2.30 -14.77
N ALA A 7 -7.29 2.06 -15.40
CA ALA A 7 -7.36 1.51 -16.75
C ALA A 7 -6.61 2.39 -17.77
N GLU A 8 -6.78 3.71 -17.69
CA GLU A 8 -6.09 4.67 -18.55
C GLU A 8 -4.55 4.59 -18.41
N LYS A 9 -4.06 4.37 -17.19
CA LYS A 9 -2.61 4.22 -16.92
C LYS A 9 -2.05 2.87 -17.35
N LEU A 10 -2.82 1.81 -17.21
CA LEU A 10 -2.34 0.44 -17.47
C LEU A 10 -2.46 0.02 -18.96
N ARG A 11 -3.42 0.57 -19.71
CA ARG A 11 -3.72 0.15 -21.08
C ARG A 11 -2.55 0.22 -22.07
N GLY A 12 -1.55 1.08 -21.79
CA GLY A 12 -0.38 1.20 -22.65
C GLY A 12 0.55 -0.01 -22.63
N ASN A 13 0.58 -0.76 -21.52
CA ASN A 13 1.50 -1.88 -21.32
C ASN A 13 0.79 -3.20 -20.97
N HIS A 14 -0.52 -3.16 -20.74
CA HIS A 14 -1.30 -4.30 -20.29
C HIS A 14 -2.61 -4.41 -21.06
N LYS A 15 -3.10 -5.65 -21.23
CA LYS A 15 -4.43 -5.91 -21.73
C LYS A 15 -5.45 -5.69 -20.61
N VAL A 16 -6.24 -4.65 -20.73
CA VAL A 16 -7.19 -4.24 -19.69
C VAL A 16 -8.62 -4.58 -20.12
N THR A 17 -9.36 -5.20 -19.20
CA THR A 17 -10.82 -5.37 -19.30
C THR A 17 -11.46 -4.64 -18.11
N MET A 18 -12.50 -3.85 -18.36
CA MET A 18 -13.29 -3.18 -17.33
C MET A 18 -14.71 -3.77 -17.29
N ILE A 19 -15.21 -3.94 -16.06
CA ILE A 19 -16.61 -4.27 -15.80
C ILE A 19 -17.21 -3.05 -15.09
N GLU A 20 -18.29 -2.51 -15.64
CA GLU A 20 -19.04 -1.38 -15.08
C GLU A 20 -20.54 -1.70 -15.12
N SER A 21 -21.19 -1.60 -13.97
CA SER A 21 -22.61 -1.96 -13.84
C SER A 21 -23.56 -0.97 -14.48
N ARG A 22 -23.15 0.29 -14.64
CA ARG A 22 -23.99 1.36 -15.19
C ARG A 22 -23.80 1.47 -16.70
N PRO A 23 -24.86 1.22 -17.53
CA PRO A 23 -24.75 1.20 -18.99
C PRO A 23 -24.16 2.49 -19.58
N GLU A 24 -24.72 3.65 -19.19
CA GLU A 24 -24.28 4.95 -19.70
C GLU A 24 -22.77 5.21 -19.42
N ARG A 25 -22.30 4.71 -18.27
CA ARG A 25 -20.90 4.88 -17.89
C ARG A 25 -20.01 3.88 -18.63
N ALA A 26 -20.47 2.67 -18.85
CA ALA A 26 -19.76 1.69 -19.66
C ALA A 26 -19.58 2.20 -21.10
N ASP A 27 -20.64 2.76 -21.70
CA ASP A 27 -20.60 3.36 -23.03
C ASP A 27 -19.64 4.56 -23.10
N TYR A 28 -19.70 5.44 -22.08
CA TYR A 28 -18.78 6.58 -21.99
C TYR A 28 -17.31 6.14 -21.95
N VAL A 29 -17.00 5.13 -21.15
CA VAL A 29 -15.63 4.62 -21.01
C VAL A 29 -15.18 3.92 -22.29
N ALA A 30 -16.04 3.11 -22.92
CA ALA A 30 -15.76 2.44 -24.19
C ALA A 30 -15.45 3.45 -25.30
N ALA A 31 -16.21 4.52 -25.39
CA ALA A 31 -15.97 5.59 -26.38
C ALA A 31 -14.63 6.32 -26.17
N ARG A 32 -14.22 6.49 -24.91
CA ARG A 32 -12.97 7.19 -24.53
C ARG A 32 -11.72 6.33 -24.63
N MET A 33 -11.86 5.02 -24.43
CA MET A 33 -10.76 4.05 -24.42
C MET A 33 -11.10 2.86 -25.34
N PRO A 34 -11.04 3.02 -26.67
CA PRO A 34 -11.44 1.98 -27.62
C PRO A 34 -10.52 0.74 -27.62
N ASP A 35 -9.35 0.86 -27.04
CA ASP A 35 -8.37 -0.21 -26.83
C ASP A 35 -8.59 -1.00 -25.50
N VAL A 36 -9.50 -0.54 -24.65
CA VAL A 36 -9.92 -1.23 -23.42
C VAL A 36 -11.22 -1.98 -23.69
N ARG A 37 -11.24 -3.27 -23.35
CA ARG A 37 -12.49 -4.03 -23.40
C ARG A 37 -13.38 -3.62 -22.23
N VAL A 38 -14.49 -2.93 -22.50
CA VAL A 38 -15.47 -2.54 -21.50
C VAL A 38 -16.69 -3.45 -21.60
N MET A 39 -17.09 -4.02 -20.46
CA MET A 39 -18.29 -4.84 -20.34
C MET A 39 -19.27 -4.17 -19.38
N CYS A 40 -20.51 -4.02 -19.82
CA CYS A 40 -21.61 -3.63 -18.95
C CYS A 40 -22.12 -4.87 -18.20
N GLY A 41 -22.13 -4.79 -16.87
CA GLY A 41 -22.62 -5.87 -16.00
C GLY A 41 -22.22 -5.68 -14.55
N ASP A 42 -22.80 -6.48 -13.67
CA ASP A 42 -22.46 -6.52 -12.25
C ASP A 42 -21.29 -7.48 -12.04
N GLY A 43 -20.20 -6.96 -11.45
CA GLY A 43 -19.02 -7.76 -11.11
C GLY A 43 -19.27 -8.81 -10.01
N CYS A 44 -20.36 -8.71 -9.27
CA CYS A 44 -20.77 -9.72 -8.30
C CYS A 44 -21.46 -10.93 -8.94
N GLU A 45 -21.80 -10.85 -10.23
CA GLU A 45 -22.38 -11.98 -10.97
C GLU A 45 -21.29 -12.89 -11.56
N PRO A 46 -21.24 -14.19 -11.20
CA PRO A 46 -20.24 -15.13 -11.76
C PRO A 46 -20.25 -15.17 -13.28
N SER A 47 -21.44 -15.10 -13.91
CA SER A 47 -21.59 -15.10 -15.35
C SER A 47 -20.96 -13.90 -16.04
N VAL A 48 -20.93 -12.76 -15.38
CA VAL A 48 -20.27 -11.52 -15.86
C VAL A 48 -18.76 -11.67 -15.78
N LEU A 49 -18.25 -12.15 -14.65
CA LEU A 49 -16.81 -12.43 -14.48
C LEU A 49 -16.29 -13.44 -15.50
N ASP A 50 -17.07 -14.49 -15.78
CA ASP A 50 -16.73 -15.53 -16.76
C ASP A 50 -16.68 -14.95 -18.17
N ARG A 51 -17.71 -14.20 -18.59
CA ARG A 51 -17.72 -13.51 -19.90
C ARG A 51 -16.61 -12.46 -20.04
N ALA A 52 -16.20 -11.85 -18.95
CA ALA A 52 -15.07 -10.91 -18.93
C ALA A 52 -13.73 -11.61 -19.13
N GLY A 53 -13.66 -12.92 -18.92
CA GLY A 53 -12.45 -13.71 -19.01
C GLY A 53 -11.56 -13.59 -17.77
N VAL A 54 -12.17 -13.41 -16.59
CA VAL A 54 -11.44 -13.19 -15.32
C VAL A 54 -10.56 -14.38 -14.97
N ALA A 55 -10.96 -15.60 -15.30
CA ALA A 55 -10.14 -16.81 -15.07
C ALA A 55 -8.80 -16.82 -15.83
N GLN A 56 -8.64 -15.99 -16.85
CA GLN A 56 -7.41 -15.85 -17.63
C GLN A 56 -6.63 -14.57 -17.27
N ALA A 57 -7.09 -13.82 -16.27
CA ALA A 57 -6.42 -12.60 -15.85
C ALA A 57 -5.29 -12.91 -14.87
N ASP A 58 -4.18 -12.21 -15.02
CA ASP A 58 -3.06 -12.25 -14.05
C ASP A 58 -3.43 -11.52 -12.75
N LEU A 59 -4.31 -10.52 -12.86
CA LEU A 59 -4.70 -9.67 -11.75
C LEU A 59 -6.13 -9.16 -11.93
N ILE A 60 -6.88 -9.07 -10.84
CA ILE A 60 -8.14 -8.35 -10.76
C ILE A 60 -8.06 -7.24 -9.69
N ALA A 61 -8.69 -6.11 -9.98
CA ALA A 61 -8.84 -5.01 -9.05
C ALA A 61 -10.33 -4.70 -8.82
N ALA A 62 -10.83 -5.03 -7.64
CA ALA A 62 -12.19 -4.71 -7.19
C ALA A 62 -12.21 -3.27 -6.61
N LEU A 63 -12.75 -2.32 -7.39
CA LEU A 63 -12.67 -0.88 -7.11
C LEU A 63 -14.05 -0.22 -7.14
N THR A 64 -15.09 -0.95 -6.77
CA THR A 64 -16.47 -0.42 -6.71
C THR A 64 -16.62 0.59 -5.56
N GLY A 65 -17.78 1.24 -5.47
CA GLY A 65 -18.11 2.15 -4.36
C GLY A 65 -18.48 1.43 -3.07
N ASP A 66 -18.73 0.13 -3.12
CA ASP A 66 -19.27 -0.65 -2.02
C ASP A 66 -18.28 -1.74 -1.60
N ASP A 67 -18.07 -1.87 -0.30
CA ASP A 67 -17.11 -2.81 0.28
C ASP A 67 -17.58 -4.26 0.13
N GLU A 68 -18.89 -4.47 0.24
CA GLU A 68 -19.53 -5.77 0.06
C GLU A 68 -19.32 -6.30 -1.35
N ASP A 69 -19.50 -5.47 -2.36
CA ASP A 69 -19.26 -5.81 -3.76
C ASP A 69 -17.78 -6.15 -3.98
N ASN A 70 -16.87 -5.33 -3.43
CA ASN A 70 -15.44 -5.58 -3.55
C ASN A 70 -15.02 -6.90 -2.92
N LEU A 71 -15.62 -7.29 -1.78
CA LEU A 71 -15.39 -8.58 -1.14
C LEU A 71 -15.94 -9.74 -1.97
N VAL A 72 -17.15 -9.62 -2.51
CA VAL A 72 -17.77 -10.66 -3.35
C VAL A 72 -16.97 -10.88 -4.62
N VAL A 73 -16.60 -9.81 -5.32
CA VAL A 73 -15.74 -9.89 -6.53
C VAL A 73 -14.41 -10.56 -6.19
N SER A 74 -13.78 -10.18 -5.08
CA SER A 74 -12.49 -10.74 -4.65
C SER A 74 -12.61 -12.22 -4.34
N PHE A 75 -13.62 -12.60 -3.57
CA PHE A 75 -13.86 -14.00 -3.18
C PHE A 75 -14.11 -14.88 -4.40
N LEU A 76 -15.02 -14.49 -5.31
CA LEU A 76 -15.30 -15.24 -6.53
C LEU A 76 -14.07 -15.36 -7.42
N SER A 77 -13.34 -14.27 -7.60
CA SER A 77 -12.12 -14.25 -8.43
C SER A 77 -11.04 -15.15 -7.89
N LYS A 78 -10.82 -15.13 -6.57
CA LYS A 78 -9.76 -15.93 -5.94
C LYS A 78 -10.13 -17.40 -5.80
N THR A 79 -11.33 -17.69 -5.28
CA THR A 79 -11.71 -19.05 -4.89
C THR A 79 -12.28 -19.86 -6.05
N THR A 80 -13.09 -19.23 -6.92
CA THR A 80 -13.78 -19.91 -8.02
C THR A 80 -12.99 -19.81 -9.32
N LEU A 81 -12.46 -18.64 -9.64
CA LEU A 81 -11.77 -18.37 -10.90
C LEU A 81 -10.25 -18.48 -10.80
N GLN A 82 -9.71 -18.65 -9.58
CA GLN A 82 -8.29 -18.88 -9.28
C GLN A 82 -7.34 -17.79 -9.82
N VAL A 83 -7.79 -16.53 -9.81
CA VAL A 83 -6.95 -15.40 -10.22
C VAL A 83 -5.72 -15.30 -9.32
N PRO A 84 -4.50 -15.23 -9.88
CA PRO A 84 -3.26 -15.21 -9.10
C PRO A 84 -3.18 -14.06 -8.10
N MET A 85 -3.62 -12.85 -8.49
CA MET A 85 -3.50 -11.65 -7.69
C MET A 85 -4.81 -10.86 -7.64
N VAL A 86 -5.29 -10.56 -6.44
CA VAL A 86 -6.54 -9.85 -6.22
C VAL A 86 -6.28 -8.60 -5.36
N PHE A 87 -6.51 -7.44 -5.94
CA PHE A 87 -6.54 -6.15 -5.25
C PHE A 87 -7.96 -5.76 -4.94
N ALA A 88 -8.21 -5.23 -3.76
CA ALA A 88 -9.52 -4.72 -3.40
C ALA A 88 -9.41 -3.38 -2.68
N ARG A 89 -10.29 -2.44 -3.07
CA ARG A 89 -10.43 -1.17 -2.37
C ARG A 89 -11.34 -1.33 -1.16
N THR A 90 -10.85 -0.87 -0.02
CA THR A 90 -11.68 -0.65 1.16
C THR A 90 -12.16 0.81 1.15
N ASN A 91 -13.47 1.01 1.07
CA ASN A 91 -14.08 2.33 1.10
C ASN A 91 -14.28 2.82 2.54
N HIS A 92 -14.63 1.90 3.44
CA HIS A 92 -14.92 2.23 4.83
C HIS A 92 -13.90 1.59 5.79
N PRO A 93 -13.13 2.38 6.57
CA PRO A 93 -12.08 1.84 7.46
C PRO A 93 -12.57 0.78 8.45
N LYS A 94 -13.84 0.85 8.90
CA LYS A 94 -14.44 -0.16 9.78
C LYS A 94 -14.54 -1.56 9.17
N ASN A 95 -14.48 -1.69 7.84
CA ASN A 95 -14.59 -2.96 7.12
C ASN A 95 -13.21 -3.54 6.76
N GLU A 96 -12.12 -2.82 7.02
CA GLU A 96 -10.78 -3.21 6.60
C GLU A 96 -10.36 -4.60 7.10
N TRP A 97 -10.80 -4.98 8.31
CA TRP A 97 -10.54 -6.29 8.89
C TRP A 97 -11.12 -7.47 8.08
N LEU A 98 -12.09 -7.22 7.20
CA LEU A 98 -12.65 -8.22 6.28
C LEU A 98 -11.77 -8.46 5.06
N PHE A 99 -10.98 -7.46 4.63
CA PHE A 99 -10.18 -7.52 3.41
C PHE A 99 -8.89 -8.33 3.61
N THR A 100 -9.08 -9.63 3.82
CA THR A 100 -8.02 -10.60 4.12
C THR A 100 -7.96 -11.71 3.06
N LYS A 101 -6.93 -12.55 3.14
CA LYS A 101 -6.80 -13.74 2.29
C LYS A 101 -7.99 -14.70 2.41
N ALA A 102 -8.67 -14.74 3.55
CA ALA A 102 -9.87 -15.55 3.74
C ALA A 102 -11.03 -15.10 2.85
N TRP A 103 -11.09 -13.80 2.52
CA TRP A 103 -12.02 -13.21 1.56
C TRP A 103 -11.44 -13.09 0.16
N GLY A 104 -10.33 -13.75 -0.12
CA GLY A 104 -9.70 -13.76 -1.44
C GLY A 104 -8.94 -12.50 -1.79
N VAL A 105 -8.65 -11.62 -0.82
CA VAL A 105 -7.92 -10.38 -1.04
C VAL A 105 -6.44 -10.59 -0.78
N ASP A 106 -5.60 -10.38 -1.79
CA ASP A 106 -4.15 -10.40 -1.63
C ASP A 106 -3.61 -9.04 -1.18
N VAL A 107 -4.18 -7.95 -1.72
CA VAL A 107 -3.80 -6.58 -1.38
C VAL A 107 -5.06 -5.73 -1.13
N ALA A 108 -5.22 -5.27 0.10
CA ALA A 108 -6.25 -4.31 0.46
C ALA A 108 -5.71 -2.87 0.32
N VAL A 109 -6.50 -1.99 -0.31
CA VAL A 109 -6.12 -0.58 -0.51
C VAL A 109 -7.18 0.32 0.10
N SER A 110 -6.82 0.96 1.20
CA SER A 110 -7.65 1.98 1.86
C SER A 110 -7.12 3.38 1.55
N THR A 111 -7.88 4.15 0.77
CA THR A 111 -7.51 5.54 0.47
C THR A 111 -7.45 6.39 1.74
N ALA A 112 -8.34 6.14 2.71
CA ALA A 112 -8.35 6.85 3.98
C ALA A 112 -7.06 6.61 4.77
N ASN A 113 -6.59 5.36 4.83
CA ASN A 113 -5.36 5.03 5.56
C ASN A 113 -4.12 5.58 4.85
N ILE A 114 -4.10 5.58 3.51
CA ILE A 114 -3.00 6.21 2.77
C ILE A 114 -2.92 7.70 3.08
N ILE A 115 -4.06 8.41 3.05
CA ILE A 115 -4.10 9.84 3.38
C ILE A 115 -3.71 10.05 4.85
N TYR A 116 -4.24 9.22 5.76
CA TYR A 116 -3.89 9.29 7.18
C TYR A 116 -2.38 9.14 7.40
N SER A 117 -1.76 8.12 6.80
CA SER A 117 -0.31 7.89 6.92
C SER A 117 0.50 9.07 6.35
N LEU A 118 0.07 9.66 5.23
CA LEU A 118 0.75 10.83 4.67
C LEU A 118 0.62 12.06 5.57
N ILE A 119 -0.55 12.27 6.19
CA ILE A 119 -0.75 13.38 7.13
C ILE A 119 0.08 13.14 8.40
N GLU A 120 0.06 11.93 8.94
CA GLU A 120 0.88 11.59 10.11
C GLU A 120 2.36 11.83 9.85
N LYS A 121 2.85 11.44 8.67
CA LYS A 121 4.23 11.70 8.25
C LYS A 121 4.60 13.18 8.37
N GLU A 122 3.73 14.07 7.94
CA GLU A 122 3.98 15.53 7.96
C GLU A 122 3.82 16.18 9.34
N VAL A 123 3.02 15.55 10.20
CA VAL A 123 2.67 16.15 11.53
C VAL A 123 3.49 15.56 12.66
N SER A 124 4.00 14.33 12.53
CA SER A 124 4.67 13.60 13.59
C SER A 124 6.17 13.56 13.37
N LEU A 125 6.89 14.56 13.92
CA LEU A 125 8.34 14.49 14.06
C LEU A 125 8.70 13.43 15.12
N GLY A 126 9.57 12.48 14.75
CA GLY A 126 10.06 11.45 15.65
C GLY A 126 9.22 10.18 15.76
N ASP A 127 8.14 10.04 14.99
CA ASP A 127 7.39 8.80 14.93
C ASP A 127 7.98 7.80 13.93
N VAL A 128 7.84 6.50 14.25
CA VAL A 128 8.15 5.40 13.33
C VAL A 128 6.89 5.14 12.50
N ILE A 129 6.93 5.46 11.22
CA ILE A 129 5.79 5.36 10.31
C ILE A 129 6.00 4.21 9.33
N ALA A 130 5.11 3.22 9.34
CA ALA A 130 5.14 2.13 8.40
C ALA A 130 4.70 2.60 7.00
N LEU A 131 5.64 2.64 6.05
CA LEU A 131 5.38 3.02 4.67
C LEU A 131 4.82 1.87 3.85
N MET A 132 5.40 0.68 3.99
CA MET A 132 5.05 -0.47 3.18
C MET A 132 5.32 -1.79 3.91
N ARG A 133 4.31 -2.67 3.93
CA ARG A 133 4.48 -4.06 4.36
C ARG A 133 4.93 -4.91 3.18
N LEU A 134 6.02 -5.64 3.37
CA LEU A 134 6.49 -6.58 2.36
C LEU A 134 5.75 -7.92 2.52
N SER A 135 5.46 -8.57 1.39
CA SER A 135 4.77 -9.86 1.38
C SER A 135 5.64 -11.02 1.90
N VAL A 136 6.90 -10.75 2.20
CA VAL A 136 7.91 -11.75 2.58
C VAL A 136 8.32 -11.54 4.04
N GLU A 137 8.30 -12.63 4.82
CA GLU A 137 8.86 -12.73 6.18
C GLU A 137 8.38 -11.70 7.22
N ASN A 138 7.17 -11.18 7.07
CA ASN A 138 6.62 -10.20 8.02
C ASN A 138 7.48 -8.92 8.17
N MET A 139 8.13 -8.49 7.08
CA MET A 139 8.96 -7.31 7.05
C MET A 139 8.17 -6.06 6.65
N VAL A 140 8.60 -4.92 7.16
CA VAL A 140 8.02 -3.61 6.90
C VAL A 140 9.13 -2.62 6.56
N ILE A 141 8.84 -1.67 5.71
CA ILE A 141 9.67 -0.49 5.49
C ILE A 141 9.07 0.63 6.32
N ASP A 142 9.82 1.07 7.29
CA ASP A 142 9.48 2.18 8.18
C ASP A 142 10.24 3.43 7.78
N GLU A 143 9.66 4.57 8.07
CA GLU A 143 10.29 5.88 7.98
C GLU A 143 10.33 6.54 9.35
N VAL A 144 11.45 7.17 9.67
CA VAL A 144 11.64 7.93 10.90
C VAL A 144 12.32 9.24 10.60
N ASN A 145 11.66 10.35 10.92
CA ASN A 145 12.28 11.68 10.91
C ASN A 145 12.94 11.93 12.26
N LEU A 146 14.25 12.15 12.29
CA LEU A 146 15.00 12.38 13.53
C LEU A 146 14.78 13.79 14.07
N PRO A 147 14.07 13.97 15.19
CA PRO A 147 13.99 15.27 15.84
C PRO A 147 15.37 15.69 16.37
N SER A 148 15.56 16.98 16.57
CA SER A 148 16.86 17.54 17.01
C SER A 148 17.32 17.08 18.39
N ASP A 149 16.41 16.59 19.22
CA ASP A 149 16.64 16.06 20.57
C ASP A 149 16.73 14.52 20.61
N ALA A 150 16.67 13.84 19.45
CA ALA A 150 16.81 12.38 19.40
C ALA A 150 18.23 11.98 19.86
N GLU A 151 18.32 10.92 20.68
CA GLU A 151 19.62 10.43 21.18
C GLU A 151 20.54 9.90 20.08
N ALA A 152 19.99 9.54 18.91
CA ALA A 152 20.73 9.10 17.75
C ALA A 152 21.49 10.24 17.03
N VAL A 153 21.07 11.49 17.22
CA VAL A 153 21.71 12.65 16.60
C VAL A 153 23.15 12.81 17.10
N GLY A 154 24.08 12.90 16.14
CA GLY A 154 25.51 12.98 16.41
C GLY A 154 26.21 11.63 16.61
N LYS A 155 25.47 10.52 16.69
CA LYS A 155 26.04 9.16 16.74
C LYS A 155 26.23 8.59 15.34
N THR A 156 27.16 7.65 15.21
CA THR A 156 27.27 6.82 14.02
C THR A 156 26.24 5.68 14.07
N ILE A 157 25.86 5.16 12.91
CA ILE A 157 24.95 4.01 12.83
C ILE A 157 25.48 2.80 13.62
N ALA A 158 26.81 2.59 13.65
CA ALA A 158 27.43 1.49 14.38
C ALA A 158 27.30 1.62 15.91
N GLU A 159 27.06 2.83 16.43
CA GLU A 159 26.87 3.09 17.85
C GLU A 159 25.42 2.92 18.32
N LEU A 160 24.47 2.72 17.37
CA LEU A 160 23.07 2.50 17.72
C LEU A 160 22.83 1.03 18.07
N ASP A 161 22.02 0.81 19.11
CA ASP A 161 21.55 -0.51 19.51
C ASP A 161 20.30 -0.91 18.68
N MET A 162 20.50 -1.07 17.36
CA MET A 162 19.43 -1.41 16.44
C MET A 162 18.93 -2.84 16.65
N PRO A 163 17.62 -3.09 16.53
CA PRO A 163 17.08 -4.46 16.56
C PRO A 163 17.80 -5.37 15.56
N GLU A 164 17.99 -6.64 15.92
CA GLU A 164 18.77 -7.60 15.10
C GLU A 164 18.30 -7.69 13.65
N ARG A 165 16.98 -7.62 13.43
CA ARG A 165 16.35 -7.68 12.10
C ARG A 165 15.93 -6.31 11.56
N ALA A 166 16.56 -5.25 12.04
CA ALA A 166 16.35 -3.90 11.51
C ALA A 166 17.62 -3.37 10.85
N ARG A 167 17.47 -2.68 9.71
CA ARG A 167 18.59 -2.06 8.97
C ARG A 167 18.13 -0.75 8.36
N ILE A 168 18.93 0.30 8.56
CA ILE A 168 18.75 1.57 7.85
C ILE A 168 19.19 1.33 6.40
N MET A 169 18.25 1.51 5.48
CA MET A 169 18.46 1.28 4.04
C MET A 169 18.91 2.53 3.31
N ALA A 170 18.40 3.67 3.69
CA ALA A 170 18.75 4.97 3.12
C ALA A 170 18.54 6.07 4.17
N ILE A 171 19.24 7.17 3.99
CA ILE A 171 19.07 8.40 4.77
C ILE A 171 18.82 9.53 3.77
N ILE A 172 17.82 10.34 4.02
CA ILE A 172 17.63 11.58 3.29
C ILE A 172 18.08 12.70 4.22
N SER A 173 19.21 13.31 3.88
CA SER A 173 19.82 14.40 4.66
C SER A 173 19.88 15.66 3.83
N SER A 174 19.25 16.73 4.28
CA SER A 174 19.19 18.01 3.56
C SER A 174 18.72 17.88 2.09
N GLY A 175 17.81 16.91 1.81
CA GLY A 175 17.26 16.65 0.48
C GLY A 175 18.15 15.78 -0.43
N GLU A 176 19.29 15.28 0.05
CA GLU A 176 20.16 14.35 -0.65
C GLU A 176 20.05 12.94 -0.08
N VAL A 177 20.05 11.93 -0.95
CA VAL A 177 20.00 10.52 -0.52
C VAL A 177 21.42 10.04 -0.20
N VAL A 178 21.63 9.60 1.02
CA VAL A 178 22.88 9.02 1.51
C VAL A 178 22.69 7.51 1.66
N VAL A 179 23.63 6.73 1.07
CA VAL A 179 23.70 5.28 1.30
C VAL A 179 24.42 5.04 2.63
N PRO A 180 23.74 4.49 3.66
CA PRO A 180 24.28 4.40 5.00
C PRO A 180 25.42 3.40 5.10
N GLN A 181 26.40 3.73 5.91
CA GLN A 181 27.48 2.85 6.37
C GLN A 181 27.55 2.89 7.89
N GLY A 182 28.18 1.91 8.51
CA GLY A 182 28.32 1.91 10.00
C GLY A 182 28.96 3.18 10.55
N SER A 183 29.83 3.83 9.78
CA SER A 183 30.49 5.11 10.15
C SER A 183 29.70 6.36 9.80
N THR A 184 28.53 6.24 9.18
CA THR A 184 27.68 7.39 8.84
C THR A 184 27.14 8.00 10.13
N VAL A 185 27.34 9.30 10.31
CA VAL A 185 26.82 10.07 11.44
C VAL A 185 25.42 10.55 11.10
N LEU A 186 24.49 10.42 12.03
CA LEU A 186 23.13 10.89 11.92
C LEU A 186 23.01 12.35 12.36
N HIS A 187 22.22 13.13 11.64
CA HIS A 187 21.98 14.54 11.93
C HIS A 187 20.50 14.78 12.29
N ALA A 188 20.26 15.91 12.92
CA ALA A 188 18.89 16.38 13.12
C ALA A 188 18.19 16.57 11.78
N GLU A 189 16.90 16.26 11.73
CA GLU A 189 16.06 16.33 10.54
C GLU A 189 16.42 15.31 9.42
N ASP A 190 17.32 14.36 9.70
CA ASP A 190 17.53 13.24 8.78
C ASP A 190 16.27 12.36 8.74
N GLU A 191 15.85 12.00 7.52
CA GLU A 191 14.78 11.04 7.28
C GLU A 191 15.39 9.66 7.03
N LEU A 192 15.13 8.72 7.93
CA LEU A 192 15.68 7.36 7.87
C LEU A 192 14.66 6.40 7.26
N LEU A 193 15.03 5.69 6.19
CA LEU A 193 14.27 4.54 5.69
C LEU A 193 14.84 3.26 6.30
N ILE A 194 14.02 2.53 7.04
CA ILE A 194 14.44 1.38 7.83
C ILE A 194 13.65 0.16 7.38
N LEU A 195 14.35 -0.92 7.04
CA LEU A 195 13.73 -2.25 6.92
C LEU A 195 13.70 -2.87 8.31
N SER A 196 12.53 -3.28 8.78
CA SER A 196 12.36 -3.90 10.09
C SER A 196 11.35 -5.05 10.07
N GLU A 197 11.27 -5.79 11.16
CA GLU A 197 10.21 -6.77 11.39
C GLU A 197 8.93 -6.05 11.86
N CYS A 198 7.78 -6.50 11.37
CA CYS A 198 6.48 -5.93 11.77
C CYS A 198 6.30 -6.01 13.29
N GLY A 199 6.03 -4.88 13.93
CA GLY A 199 5.92 -4.77 15.39
C GLY A 199 7.20 -4.29 16.09
N ALA A 200 8.26 -3.96 15.34
CA ALA A 200 9.52 -3.46 15.90
C ALA A 200 9.51 -1.94 16.21
N GLU A 201 8.38 -1.24 16.03
CA GLU A 201 8.30 0.22 16.14
C GLU A 201 8.78 0.74 17.50
N MET A 202 8.44 0.05 18.61
CA MET A 202 8.88 0.45 19.95
C MET A 202 10.39 0.25 20.16
N ASP A 203 10.96 -0.80 19.60
CA ASP A 203 12.39 -1.07 19.71
C ASP A 203 13.19 -0.09 18.83
N LEU A 204 12.67 0.26 17.65
CA LEU A 204 13.24 1.32 16.80
C LEU A 204 13.23 2.67 17.49
N ARG A 205 12.11 3.05 18.13
CA ARG A 205 12.02 4.29 18.91
C ARG A 205 13.08 4.33 20.01
N ARG A 206 13.25 3.22 20.73
CA ARG A 206 14.27 3.12 21.79
C ARG A 206 15.69 3.24 21.22
N ALA A 207 15.98 2.53 20.13
CA ALA A 207 17.31 2.53 19.49
C ALA A 207 17.71 3.92 18.97
N LEU A 208 16.74 4.67 18.48
CA LEU A 208 16.94 6.02 17.95
C LEU A 208 16.80 7.11 19.03
N GLY A 209 16.25 6.77 20.18
CA GLY A 209 15.97 7.74 21.25
C GLY A 209 14.93 8.78 20.83
N VAL A 210 13.91 8.35 20.05
CA VAL A 210 12.81 9.21 19.64
C VAL A 210 11.63 9.01 20.60
N HIS A 211 11.10 10.10 21.14
CA HIS A 211 10.00 10.10 22.08
C HIS A 211 8.77 10.72 21.43
N THR A 212 7.66 9.99 21.46
CA THR A 212 6.36 10.59 21.13
C THR A 212 5.88 11.33 22.38
N GLU A 213 5.88 12.65 22.40
CA GLU A 213 5.07 13.36 23.37
C GLU A 213 3.59 13.15 23.01
N PRO A 214 2.78 12.59 23.90
CA PRO A 214 1.34 12.60 23.73
C PRO A 214 0.87 14.06 23.81
N ARG A 215 0.39 14.60 22.70
CA ARG A 215 -0.33 15.88 22.69
C ARG A 215 -1.79 15.68 23.04
#